data_2b3ff0abc905f6153edcedccbfc515b0
#
_entry.id   2b3ff0abc905f6153edcedccbfc515b0
#
_cell.length_a   1.000
_cell.length_b   1.000
_cell.length_c   1.000
_cell.angle_alpha   90.00
_cell.angle_beta   90.00
_cell.angle_gamma   90.00
#
_symmetry.space_group_name_H-M   'P 1'
#
loop_
_entity.id
_entity.type
_entity.pdbx_description
1 polymer ?
#
loop_
_entity_poly.entity_id
_entity_poly.type
_entity_poly.pdbx_seq_one_letter_code
_entity_poly.pdbx_strand_id
1 'polypeptide(L)'
;EYKTIKNTPVLLERTPYDKKALNLTERYNYFCSNGYIVITQDCRGCFASEGDLYFLTQEAPDGLDTLDWIGKQDWFNESNKQVGTFGTSYQAWTQSAAATQNPKNLNGMIVNMGGSNAFTSTVRQGGAMELRFIAWAYWHSASNTNSSLKSLETDLAINSYNFEDALNNWPIKKGLTPLSLIPNYERWAFD
;
A
#
# COMPACT_ATOMS: atom_id res chain seq x y z
N GLU A 1 30.04 -7.97 -6.59
CA GLU A 1 30.82 -7.02 -5.76
C GLU A 1 29.83 -6.26 -4.88
N TYR A 2 29.88 -6.49 -3.56
CA TYR A 2 29.15 -5.67 -2.61
C TYR A 2 29.78 -4.27 -2.60
N LYS A 3 29.11 -3.28 -3.22
CA LYS A 3 29.49 -1.88 -3.03
C LYS A 3 29.37 -1.57 -1.54
N THR A 4 30.38 -0.92 -1.01
CA THR A 4 30.36 -0.47 0.40
C THR A 4 29.11 0.38 0.65
N ILE A 5 28.32 0.02 1.65
CA ILE A 5 27.09 0.72 2.10
C ILE A 5 27.44 2.12 2.66
N LYS A 6 28.73 2.39 2.85
CA LYS A 6 29.23 3.58 3.53
C LYS A 6 28.74 4.87 2.87
N ASN A 7 28.05 5.69 3.65
CA ASN A 7 27.50 6.98 3.25
C ASN A 7 26.43 6.91 2.12
N THR A 8 25.77 5.78 1.98
CA THR A 8 24.74 5.53 0.94
C THR A 8 23.36 5.93 1.44
N PRO A 9 22.58 6.73 0.68
CA PRO A 9 21.20 7.07 1.06
C PRO A 9 20.26 5.87 0.96
N VAL A 10 19.24 5.86 1.81
CA VAL A 10 18.22 4.81 1.88
C VAL A 10 16.93 5.31 1.27
N LEU A 11 16.29 4.50 0.42
CA LEU A 11 14.97 4.72 -0.13
C LEU A 11 14.02 3.64 0.37
N LEU A 12 12.85 4.04 0.84
CA LEU A 12 11.78 3.15 1.28
C LEU A 12 10.54 3.33 0.41
N GLU A 13 9.98 2.24 -0.09
CA GLU A 13 8.64 2.20 -0.66
C GLU A 13 7.79 1.15 0.03
N ARG A 14 6.62 1.55 0.52
CA ARG A 14 5.58 0.67 1.06
C ARG A 14 4.43 0.62 0.07
N THR A 15 4.02 -0.59 -0.33
CA THR A 15 3.07 -0.81 -1.43
C THR A 15 2.01 -1.85 -1.09
N PRO A 16 0.74 -1.64 -1.49
CA PRO A 16 -0.28 -2.68 -1.47
C PRO A 16 -0.31 -3.50 -2.78
N TYR A 17 0.61 -3.25 -3.73
CA TYR A 17 0.53 -3.73 -5.12
C TYR A 17 1.59 -4.79 -5.47
N ASP A 18 2.03 -5.60 -4.51
CA ASP A 18 3.11 -6.57 -4.65
C ASP A 18 4.49 -5.94 -4.89
N LYS A 19 5.31 -5.90 -3.84
CA LYS A 19 6.69 -5.41 -3.93
C LYS A 19 7.57 -6.17 -4.94
N LYS A 20 7.11 -7.36 -5.41
CA LYS A 20 7.79 -8.17 -6.42
C LYS A 20 7.24 -7.96 -7.83
N ALA A 21 6.26 -7.09 -8.02
CA ALA A 21 5.74 -6.77 -9.35
C ALA A 21 6.89 -6.30 -10.27
N LEU A 22 6.88 -6.76 -11.52
CA LEU A 22 8.00 -6.58 -12.45
C LEU A 22 8.40 -5.12 -12.62
N ASN A 23 7.42 -4.25 -12.89
CA ASN A 23 7.63 -2.82 -13.07
C ASN A 23 8.22 -2.12 -11.82
N LEU A 24 7.86 -2.58 -10.62
CA LEU A 24 8.43 -2.08 -9.37
C LEU A 24 9.87 -2.57 -9.20
N THR A 25 10.12 -3.85 -9.49
CA THR A 25 11.45 -4.45 -9.38
C THR A 25 12.45 -3.79 -10.32
N GLU A 26 12.08 -3.47 -11.55
CA GLU A 26 12.92 -2.73 -12.50
C GLU A 26 13.31 -1.35 -11.95
N ARG A 27 12.36 -0.62 -11.38
CA ARG A 27 12.61 0.68 -10.75
C ARG A 27 13.55 0.56 -9.54
N TYR A 28 13.37 -0.45 -8.71
CA TYR A 28 14.26 -0.69 -7.55
C TYR A 28 15.68 -1.01 -7.99
N ASN A 29 15.83 -1.84 -9.01
CA ASN A 29 17.13 -2.17 -9.58
C ASN A 29 17.84 -0.93 -10.16
N TYR A 30 17.09 -0.02 -10.78
CA TYR A 30 17.62 1.26 -11.25
C TYR A 30 18.20 2.07 -10.09
N PHE A 31 17.49 2.26 -8.98
CA PHE A 31 17.98 2.99 -7.83
C PHE A 31 19.20 2.31 -7.19
N CYS A 32 19.17 0.99 -7.02
CA CYS A 32 20.31 0.23 -6.49
C CYS A 32 21.56 0.43 -7.37
N SER A 33 21.40 0.39 -8.69
CA SER A 33 22.51 0.60 -9.64
C SER A 33 23.07 2.03 -9.60
N ASN A 34 22.28 2.99 -9.13
CA ASN A 34 22.67 4.40 -8.98
C ASN A 34 23.09 4.76 -7.55
N GLY A 35 23.40 3.78 -6.72
CA GLY A 35 24.06 4.02 -5.42
C GLY A 35 23.07 4.29 -4.27
N TYR A 36 21.87 3.76 -4.33
CA TYR A 36 20.89 3.79 -3.23
C TYR A 36 20.76 2.42 -2.58
N ILE A 37 20.48 2.38 -1.28
CA ILE A 37 19.90 1.22 -0.62
C ILE A 37 18.37 1.32 -0.81
N VAL A 38 17.75 0.28 -1.35
CA VAL A 38 16.30 0.27 -1.56
C VAL A 38 15.65 -0.77 -0.67
N ILE A 39 14.68 -0.33 0.11
CA ILE A 39 13.85 -1.18 0.96
C ILE A 39 12.42 -1.15 0.40
N THR A 40 11.86 -2.33 0.21
CA THR A 40 10.51 -2.49 -0.30
C THR A 40 9.68 -3.34 0.65
N GLN A 41 8.48 -2.91 0.95
CA GLN A 41 7.59 -3.58 1.88
C GLN A 41 6.18 -3.67 1.32
N ASP A 42 5.58 -4.86 1.33
CA ASP A 42 4.13 -4.99 1.17
C ASP A 42 3.44 -4.40 2.40
N CYS A 43 2.38 -3.63 2.20
CA CYS A 43 1.55 -3.15 3.29
C CYS A 43 0.95 -4.33 4.07
N ARG A 44 0.61 -4.12 5.33
CA ARG A 44 -0.01 -5.13 6.19
C ARG A 44 -1.20 -5.79 5.50
N GLY A 45 -1.28 -7.12 5.55
CA GLY A 45 -2.35 -7.88 4.92
C GLY A 45 -2.32 -7.91 3.40
N CYS A 46 -1.21 -7.47 2.77
CA CYS A 46 -1.02 -7.53 1.33
C CYS A 46 0.09 -8.51 0.97
N PHE A 47 -0.15 -9.35 -0.02
CA PHE A 47 0.78 -10.29 -0.63
C PHE A 47 1.60 -11.10 0.39
N ALA A 48 2.89 -10.80 0.57
CA ALA A 48 3.78 -11.52 1.47
C ALA A 48 3.80 -10.95 2.90
N SER A 49 3.11 -9.85 3.19
CA SER A 49 2.99 -9.31 4.55
C SER A 49 1.82 -9.94 5.30
N GLU A 50 2.07 -10.28 6.56
CA GLU A 50 1.08 -10.87 7.46
C GLU A 50 0.02 -9.86 7.91
N GLY A 51 -1.01 -10.36 8.61
CA GLY A 51 -2.09 -9.59 9.19
C GLY A 51 -3.20 -9.26 8.19
N ASP A 52 -4.07 -8.34 8.59
CA ASP A 52 -5.24 -7.93 7.81
C ASP A 52 -5.09 -6.52 7.28
N LEU A 53 -5.48 -6.29 6.04
CA LEU A 53 -5.54 -4.96 5.46
C LEU A 53 -6.77 -4.20 5.96
N TYR A 54 -6.53 -3.06 6.60
CA TYR A 54 -7.54 -2.03 6.83
C TYR A 54 -7.17 -0.79 6.03
N PHE A 55 -7.83 -0.60 4.92
CA PHE A 55 -7.48 0.39 3.90
C PHE A 55 -7.25 1.79 4.49
N LEU A 56 -6.08 2.36 4.22
CA LEU A 56 -5.62 3.69 4.62
C LEU A 56 -5.54 3.98 6.14
N THR A 57 -5.92 3.05 7.02
CA THR A 57 -6.03 3.33 8.46
C THR A 57 -4.80 2.94 9.27
N GLN A 58 -4.05 1.93 8.80
CA GLN A 58 -2.89 1.37 9.52
C GLN A 58 -1.56 1.95 9.06
N GLU A 59 -1.54 2.74 7.99
CA GLU A 59 -0.31 3.17 7.34
C GLU A 59 0.55 4.10 8.20
N ALA A 60 -0.07 4.87 9.09
CA ALA A 60 0.67 5.76 9.96
C ALA A 60 1.53 5.00 11.00
N PRO A 61 0.96 4.13 11.86
CA PRO A 61 1.77 3.36 12.80
C PRO A 61 2.71 2.38 12.10
N ASP A 62 2.27 1.69 11.02
CA ASP A 62 3.11 0.73 10.31
C ASP A 62 4.32 1.40 9.62
N GLY A 63 4.12 2.62 9.13
CA GLY A 63 5.19 3.42 8.55
C GLY A 63 6.21 3.88 9.60
N LEU A 64 5.74 4.31 10.78
CA LEU A 64 6.61 4.63 11.90
C LEU A 64 7.45 3.42 12.34
N ASP A 65 6.79 2.27 12.56
CA ASP A 65 7.46 1.03 12.98
C ASP A 65 8.53 0.61 11.96
N THR A 66 8.23 0.75 10.67
CA THR A 66 9.18 0.43 9.60
C THR A 66 10.40 1.36 9.62
N LEU A 67 10.19 2.67 9.77
CA LEU A 67 11.27 3.65 9.84
C LEU A 67 12.11 3.47 11.12
N ASP A 68 11.48 3.16 12.25
CA ASP A 68 12.18 2.83 13.49
C ASP A 68 12.98 1.53 13.39
N TRP A 69 12.44 0.52 12.69
CA TRP A 69 13.17 -0.72 12.40
C TRP A 69 14.42 -0.44 11.54
N ILE A 70 14.28 0.35 10.48
CA ILE A 70 15.41 0.77 9.65
C ILE A 70 16.51 1.43 10.51
N GLY A 71 16.12 2.35 11.39
CA GLY A 71 17.06 3.07 12.26
C GLY A 71 17.83 2.20 13.26
N LYS A 72 17.36 0.97 13.51
CA LYS A 72 17.99 0.00 14.42
C LYS A 72 18.91 -0.99 13.71
N GLN A 73 18.99 -0.97 12.39
CA GLN A 73 19.81 -1.91 11.64
C GLN A 73 21.29 -1.51 11.66
N ASP A 74 22.19 -2.48 11.81
CA ASP A 74 23.62 -2.24 11.82
C ASP A 74 24.12 -1.55 10.54
N TRP A 75 23.63 -2.02 9.39
CA TRP A 75 23.96 -1.42 8.09
C TRP A 75 23.50 0.04 7.97
N PHE A 76 22.45 0.45 8.67
CA PHE A 76 21.99 1.84 8.65
C PHE A 76 22.98 2.78 9.33
N ASN A 77 23.74 2.30 10.30
CA ASN A 77 24.80 3.08 10.95
C ASN A 77 25.98 3.38 10.01
N GLU A 78 26.19 2.55 9.00
CA GLU A 78 27.21 2.74 7.95
C GLU A 78 26.72 3.59 6.79
N SER A 79 25.39 3.71 6.62
CA SER A 79 24.75 4.56 5.62
C SER A 79 24.90 6.05 5.97
N ASN A 80 24.33 6.93 5.16
CA ASN A 80 24.27 8.37 5.49
C ASN A 80 23.21 8.70 6.57
N LYS A 81 22.51 7.68 7.12
CA LYS A 81 21.44 7.79 8.13
C LYS A 81 20.26 8.63 7.69
N GLN A 82 20.00 8.71 6.41
CA GLN A 82 18.87 9.43 5.83
C GLN A 82 17.97 8.45 5.08
N VAL A 83 16.67 8.53 5.34
CA VAL A 83 15.65 7.76 4.62
C VAL A 83 14.80 8.71 3.81
N GLY A 84 14.79 8.50 2.50
CA GLY A 84 13.81 9.07 1.59
C GLY A 84 12.69 8.07 1.33
N THR A 85 11.46 8.54 1.20
CA THR A 85 10.35 7.71 0.76
C THR A 85 9.84 8.17 -0.60
N PHE A 86 9.31 7.25 -1.39
CA PHE A 86 8.78 7.57 -2.72
C PHE A 86 7.63 6.65 -3.08
N GLY A 87 6.85 7.03 -4.07
CA GLY A 87 5.77 6.21 -4.62
C GLY A 87 4.59 7.03 -5.11
N THR A 88 3.69 6.33 -5.81
CA THR A 88 2.53 6.92 -6.48
C THR A 88 1.23 6.35 -5.93
N SER A 89 0.17 7.15 -5.83
CA SER A 89 -1.17 6.72 -5.40
C SER A 89 -1.18 6.23 -3.94
N TYR A 90 -1.53 4.99 -3.68
CA TYR A 90 -1.50 4.42 -2.32
C TYR A 90 -0.10 4.48 -1.69
N GLN A 91 0.95 4.24 -2.47
CA GLN A 91 2.33 4.35 -2.02
C GLN A 91 2.71 5.80 -1.63
N ALA A 92 2.06 6.80 -2.20
CA ALA A 92 2.16 8.18 -1.77
C ALA A 92 1.42 8.41 -0.44
N TRP A 93 0.25 7.78 -0.27
CA TRP A 93 -0.49 7.82 0.98
C TRP A 93 0.30 7.23 2.16
N THR A 94 0.98 6.08 1.96
CA THR A 94 1.82 5.48 3.01
C THR A 94 2.87 6.42 3.56
N GLN A 95 3.44 7.28 2.70
CA GLN A 95 4.44 8.29 3.07
C GLN A 95 3.83 9.39 3.91
N SER A 96 2.74 9.99 3.43
CA SER A 96 2.06 11.09 4.13
C SER A 96 1.53 10.61 5.49
N ALA A 97 0.96 9.40 5.55
CA ALA A 97 0.50 8.81 6.79
C ALA A 97 1.64 8.62 7.80
N ALA A 98 2.75 8.02 7.38
CA ALA A 98 3.92 7.84 8.24
C ALA A 98 4.48 9.18 8.75
N ALA A 99 4.52 10.20 7.89
CA ALA A 99 5.03 11.53 8.26
C ALA A 99 4.23 12.19 9.40
N THR A 100 2.93 11.89 9.54
CA THR A 100 2.10 12.40 10.65
C THR A 100 2.61 11.96 12.03
N GLN A 101 3.38 10.87 12.09
CA GLN A 101 3.97 10.33 13.31
C GLN A 101 5.34 10.97 13.66
N ASN A 102 5.80 11.92 12.84
CA ASN A 102 7.08 12.61 13.02
C ASN A 102 8.29 11.66 13.21
N PRO A 103 8.51 10.68 12.31
CA PRO A 103 9.59 9.71 12.44
C PRO A 103 10.97 10.37 12.29
N LYS A 104 11.90 10.02 13.19
CA LYS A 104 13.22 10.67 13.28
C LYS A 104 14.12 10.47 12.06
N ASN A 105 13.94 9.34 11.36
CA ASN A 105 14.82 8.94 10.26
C ASN A 105 14.30 9.36 8.86
N LEU A 106 13.09 9.95 8.80
CA LEU A 106 12.51 10.41 7.54
C LEU A 106 13.06 11.79 7.18
N ASN A 107 13.76 11.89 6.06
CA ASN A 107 14.46 13.10 5.63
C ASN A 107 13.85 13.73 4.37
N GLY A 108 13.14 12.96 3.57
CA GLY A 108 12.52 13.45 2.35
C GLY A 108 11.44 12.53 1.83
N MET A 109 10.51 13.08 1.06
CA MET A 109 9.40 12.33 0.47
C MET A 109 9.14 12.77 -0.96
N ILE A 110 8.90 11.81 -1.85
CA ILE A 110 8.39 12.06 -3.20
C ILE A 110 6.97 11.50 -3.27
N VAL A 111 6.01 12.34 -2.89
CA VAL A 111 4.59 12.01 -2.79
C VAL A 111 3.91 12.30 -4.13
N ASN A 112 3.83 11.29 -4.99
CA ASN A 112 3.24 11.45 -6.31
C ASN A 112 1.78 11.00 -6.32
N MET A 113 0.84 11.89 -6.70
CA MET A 113 -0.60 11.62 -6.78
C MET A 113 -1.20 11.06 -5.47
N GLY A 114 -0.70 11.52 -4.34
CA GLY A 114 -1.23 11.18 -3.01
C GLY A 114 -2.42 12.07 -2.64
N GLY A 115 -3.40 11.50 -1.95
CA GLY A 115 -4.48 12.28 -1.34
C GLY A 115 -4.07 12.82 0.03
N SER A 116 -4.70 13.92 0.44
CA SER A 116 -4.47 14.53 1.75
C SER A 116 -5.52 14.13 2.79
N ASN A 117 -6.74 13.83 2.35
CA ASN A 117 -7.85 13.44 3.21
C ASN A 117 -8.76 12.44 2.49
N ALA A 118 -8.84 11.22 3.01
CA ALA A 118 -9.61 10.15 2.39
C ALA A 118 -11.12 10.40 2.39
N PHE A 119 -11.62 11.12 3.39
CA PHE A 119 -13.06 11.33 3.58
C PHE A 119 -13.62 12.53 2.80
N THR A 120 -12.84 13.59 2.61
CA THR A 120 -13.35 14.84 2.03
C THR A 120 -12.92 15.09 0.60
N SER A 121 -11.80 14.53 0.15
CA SER A 121 -11.18 14.95 -1.11
C SER A 121 -10.44 13.85 -1.90
N THR A 122 -10.50 12.59 -1.49
CA THR A 122 -9.76 11.53 -2.18
C THR A 122 -10.65 10.32 -2.49
N VAL A 123 -10.98 9.52 -1.47
CA VAL A 123 -11.82 8.32 -1.62
C VAL A 123 -13.29 8.70 -1.58
N ARG A 124 -13.60 9.68 -0.77
CA ARG A 124 -14.93 10.25 -0.65
C ARG A 124 -14.90 11.75 -0.97
N GLN A 125 -16.00 12.24 -1.51
CA GLN A 125 -16.23 13.67 -1.74
C GLN A 125 -17.34 14.12 -0.80
N GLY A 126 -16.97 14.77 0.30
CA GLY A 126 -17.94 15.15 1.35
C GLY A 126 -18.72 13.96 1.93
N GLY A 127 -18.06 12.80 2.04
CA GLY A 127 -18.65 11.56 2.55
C GLY A 127 -19.21 10.62 1.46
N ALA A 128 -19.52 11.10 0.26
CA ALA A 128 -19.97 10.26 -0.85
C ALA A 128 -18.79 9.48 -1.47
N MET A 129 -18.90 8.15 -1.51
CA MET A 129 -17.87 7.27 -2.06
C MET A 129 -17.70 7.49 -3.56
N GLU A 130 -16.47 7.69 -4.03
CA GLU A 130 -16.18 7.68 -5.44
C GLU A 130 -16.21 6.25 -6.00
N LEU A 131 -16.99 6.03 -7.06
CA LEU A 131 -17.22 4.71 -7.65
C LEU A 131 -15.92 3.98 -8.04
N ARG A 132 -14.91 4.71 -8.53
CA ARG A 132 -13.60 4.13 -8.88
C ARG A 132 -12.94 3.37 -7.74
N PHE A 133 -13.20 3.73 -6.48
CA PHE A 133 -12.61 3.04 -5.34
C PHE A 133 -13.36 1.76 -4.98
N ILE A 134 -14.64 1.65 -5.31
CA ILE A 134 -15.34 0.35 -5.25
C ILE A 134 -14.72 -0.60 -6.28
N ALA A 135 -14.50 -0.14 -7.51
CA ALA A 135 -13.81 -0.91 -8.54
C ALA A 135 -12.40 -1.31 -8.09
N TRP A 136 -11.67 -0.39 -7.44
CA TRP A 136 -10.35 -0.68 -6.88
C TRP A 136 -10.41 -1.77 -5.80
N ALA A 137 -11.40 -1.74 -4.91
CA ALA A 137 -11.56 -2.76 -3.87
C ALA A 137 -11.74 -4.16 -4.49
N TYR A 138 -12.54 -4.28 -5.55
CA TYR A 138 -12.68 -5.51 -6.31
C TYR A 138 -11.37 -5.96 -6.95
N TRP A 139 -10.76 -5.09 -7.72
CA TRP A 139 -9.51 -5.40 -8.41
C TRP A 139 -8.41 -5.79 -7.41
N HIS A 140 -8.25 -5.03 -6.34
CA HIS A 140 -7.23 -5.31 -5.34
C HIS A 140 -7.52 -6.62 -4.59
N SER A 141 -8.78 -6.87 -4.22
CA SER A 141 -9.15 -8.12 -3.57
C SER A 141 -8.92 -9.34 -4.48
N ALA A 142 -9.12 -9.20 -5.79
CA ALA A 142 -8.85 -10.26 -6.76
C ALA A 142 -7.34 -10.52 -6.92
N SER A 143 -6.52 -9.48 -6.94
CA SER A 143 -5.07 -9.58 -7.19
C SER A 143 -4.25 -9.89 -5.92
N ASN A 144 -4.73 -9.50 -4.73
CA ASN A 144 -4.02 -9.75 -3.49
C ASN A 144 -3.97 -11.24 -3.15
N THR A 145 -2.78 -11.80 -3.10
CA THR A 145 -2.54 -13.23 -2.86
C THR A 145 -2.38 -13.59 -1.39
N ASN A 146 -2.63 -12.67 -0.46
CA ASN A 146 -2.54 -12.95 0.96
C ASN A 146 -3.58 -14.00 1.38
N SER A 147 -3.11 -15.14 1.86
CA SER A 147 -3.96 -16.30 2.19
C SER A 147 -4.89 -16.08 3.38
N SER A 148 -4.60 -15.10 4.25
CA SER A 148 -5.49 -14.75 5.37
C SER A 148 -6.78 -14.08 4.90
N LEU A 149 -6.80 -13.52 3.69
CA LEU A 149 -7.95 -12.83 3.12
C LEU A 149 -8.82 -13.70 2.21
N LYS A 150 -8.30 -14.87 1.79
CA LYS A 150 -8.93 -15.65 0.72
C LYS A 150 -9.06 -17.13 1.06
N SER A 151 -10.29 -17.63 1.01
CA SER A 151 -10.60 -19.04 0.77
C SER A 151 -10.72 -19.28 -0.75
N LEU A 152 -10.70 -20.53 -1.18
CA LEU A 152 -10.98 -20.89 -2.57
C LEU A 152 -12.36 -20.39 -3.03
N GLU A 153 -13.35 -20.45 -2.15
CA GLU A 153 -14.70 -19.94 -2.42
C GLU A 153 -14.70 -18.43 -2.65
N THR A 154 -13.99 -17.68 -1.81
CA THR A 154 -13.84 -16.23 -1.95
C THR A 154 -13.17 -15.86 -3.26
N ASP A 155 -12.10 -16.56 -3.62
CA ASP A 155 -11.39 -16.33 -4.89
C ASP A 155 -12.29 -16.59 -6.10
N LEU A 156 -13.01 -17.71 -6.11
CA LEU A 156 -13.94 -18.04 -7.20
C LEU A 156 -15.06 -17.00 -7.31
N ALA A 157 -15.65 -16.58 -6.20
CA ALA A 157 -16.72 -15.60 -6.19
C ALA A 157 -16.25 -14.23 -6.70
N ILE A 158 -15.08 -13.75 -6.28
CA ILE A 158 -14.54 -12.46 -6.71
C ILE A 158 -14.18 -12.50 -8.20
N ASN A 159 -13.49 -13.55 -8.65
CA ASN A 159 -13.03 -13.64 -10.04
C ASN A 159 -14.17 -13.90 -11.04
N SER A 160 -15.29 -14.47 -10.60
CA SER A 160 -16.47 -14.69 -11.44
C SER A 160 -17.46 -13.53 -11.46
N TYR A 161 -17.30 -12.52 -10.59
CA TYR A 161 -18.24 -11.41 -10.47
C TYR A 161 -18.12 -10.43 -11.64
N ASN A 162 -19.24 -10.19 -12.30
CA ASN A 162 -19.32 -9.21 -13.37
C ASN A 162 -19.59 -7.81 -12.81
N PHE A 163 -18.52 -7.05 -12.59
CA PHE A 163 -18.62 -5.69 -12.05
C PHE A 163 -19.32 -4.72 -13.02
N GLU A 164 -19.20 -4.93 -14.32
CA GLU A 164 -19.88 -4.12 -15.33
C GLU A 164 -21.40 -4.29 -15.26
N ASP A 165 -21.88 -5.51 -15.11
CA ASP A 165 -23.31 -5.77 -14.89
C ASP A 165 -23.82 -5.13 -13.61
N ALA A 166 -23.02 -5.15 -12.54
CA ALA A 166 -23.38 -4.49 -11.30
C ALA A 166 -23.49 -2.97 -11.43
N LEU A 167 -22.65 -2.34 -12.25
CA LEU A 167 -22.75 -0.92 -12.55
C LEU A 167 -24.00 -0.58 -13.36
N ASN A 168 -24.39 -1.46 -14.27
CA ASN A 168 -25.60 -1.28 -15.07
C ASN A 168 -26.88 -1.46 -14.23
N ASN A 169 -26.80 -2.21 -13.13
CA ASN A 169 -27.92 -2.48 -12.21
C ASN A 169 -27.77 -1.69 -10.89
N TRP A 170 -27.35 -0.46 -10.99
CA TRP A 170 -27.16 0.45 -9.85
C TRP A 170 -28.44 0.61 -8.98
N PRO A 171 -28.34 0.79 -7.63
CA PRO A 171 -27.12 0.92 -6.85
C PRO A 171 -26.50 -0.42 -6.44
N ILE A 172 -25.17 -0.46 -6.39
CA ILE A 172 -24.45 -1.56 -5.75
C ILE A 172 -24.71 -1.50 -4.23
N LYS A 173 -25.13 -2.61 -3.65
CA LYS A 173 -25.53 -2.65 -2.23
C LYS A 173 -24.58 -3.51 -1.41
N LYS A 174 -24.32 -3.07 -0.17
CA LYS A 174 -23.64 -3.86 0.85
C LYS A 174 -24.34 -5.22 1.03
N GLY A 175 -23.59 -6.27 1.21
CA GLY A 175 -24.09 -7.65 1.37
C GLY A 175 -24.48 -8.35 0.08
N LEU A 176 -24.53 -7.64 -1.05
CA LEU A 176 -24.95 -8.22 -2.35
C LEU A 176 -23.79 -8.38 -3.34
N THR A 177 -22.56 -8.24 -2.89
CA THR A 177 -21.36 -8.39 -3.71
C THR A 177 -20.39 -9.39 -3.09
N PRO A 178 -19.48 -10.00 -3.85
CA PRO A 178 -18.44 -10.88 -3.31
C PRO A 178 -17.53 -10.24 -2.27
N LEU A 179 -17.48 -8.90 -2.17
CA LEU A 179 -16.75 -8.21 -1.10
C LEU A 179 -17.29 -8.57 0.29
N SER A 180 -18.54 -9.01 0.41
CA SER A 180 -19.11 -9.51 1.66
C SER A 180 -18.37 -10.73 2.24
N LEU A 181 -17.67 -11.47 1.39
CA LEU A 181 -16.79 -12.58 1.79
C LEU A 181 -15.45 -12.10 2.34
N ILE A 182 -15.14 -10.82 2.18
CA ILE A 182 -13.93 -10.17 2.71
C ILE A 182 -14.37 -8.93 3.50
N PRO A 183 -14.76 -9.09 4.78
CA PRO A 183 -15.42 -8.04 5.55
C PRO A 183 -14.67 -6.70 5.62
N ASN A 184 -13.33 -6.73 5.63
CA ASN A 184 -12.52 -5.51 5.68
C ASN A 184 -12.66 -4.69 4.40
N TYR A 185 -12.75 -5.33 3.23
CA TYR A 185 -12.97 -4.65 1.95
C TYR A 185 -14.40 -4.14 1.83
N GLU A 186 -15.37 -4.94 2.24
CA GLU A 186 -16.77 -4.54 2.23
C GLU A 186 -17.02 -3.34 3.15
N ARG A 187 -16.52 -3.42 4.39
CA ARG A 187 -16.63 -2.32 5.35
C ARG A 187 -16.04 -1.03 4.81
N TRP A 188 -14.84 -1.10 4.25
CA TRP A 188 -14.21 0.07 3.67
C TRP A 188 -15.01 0.67 2.51
N ALA A 189 -15.57 -0.19 1.63
CA ALA A 189 -16.31 0.25 0.46
C ALA A 189 -17.67 0.86 0.80
N PHE A 190 -18.36 0.39 1.86
CA PHE A 190 -19.76 0.71 2.12
C PHE A 190 -20.03 1.42 3.46
N ASP A 191 -19.13 1.39 4.42
CA ASP A 191 -19.22 2.06 5.72
C ASP A 191 -18.30 3.30 5.78
#